data_311740b713c2071f83db7959acd14c06
#
_entry.id   311740b713c2071f83db7959acd14c06
#
_cell.length_a   1.000
_cell.length_b   1.000
_cell.length_c   1.000
_cell.angle_alpha   90.00
_cell.angle_beta   90.00
_cell.angle_gamma   90.00
#
_symmetry.space_group_name_H-M   'P 1'
#
loop_
_entity.id
_entity.type
_entity.pdbx_description
1 polymer ?
#
loop_
_entity_poly.entity_id
_entity_poly.type
_entity_poly.pdbx_seq_one_letter_code
_entity_poly.pdbx_strand_id
1 'polypeptide(L)'
;MPIYMVYVCHSVSDRAQLEKYWASIAPTLEGHSVKYLAAYTPFEILEGERVEGVFVAEWPSMEAAKAWYDSPGYKAIRHLRMDNAKYTGVLAEAGLAPPEERLRNRIRRHTDGTRDTPDE
;
A
#
# COMPACT_ATOMS: atom_id res chain seq x y z
N MET A 1 -14.69 9.19 6.35
CA MET A 1 -14.51 8.94 4.90
C MET A 1 -13.58 7.75 4.73
N PRO A 2 -14.07 6.64 4.18
CA PRO A 2 -13.21 5.47 3.97
C PRO A 2 -12.07 5.77 3.01
N ILE A 3 -10.97 5.10 3.27
CA ILE A 3 -9.76 5.21 2.46
C ILE A 3 -9.42 3.82 1.96
N TYR A 4 -9.05 3.71 0.70
CA TYR A 4 -8.61 2.45 0.13
C TYR A 4 -7.11 2.47 -0.05
N MET A 5 -6.48 1.43 0.46
CA MET A 5 -5.05 1.20 0.31
C MET A 5 -4.89 0.18 -0.82
N VAL A 6 -4.17 0.55 -1.86
CA VAL A 6 -3.96 -0.32 -3.01
C VAL A 6 -2.47 -0.50 -3.21
N TYR A 7 -2.03 -1.74 -3.16
CA TYR A 7 -0.66 -2.11 -3.47
C TYR A 7 -0.66 -2.99 -4.71
N VAL A 8 0.22 -2.67 -5.65
CA VAL A 8 0.44 -3.50 -6.82
C VAL A 8 1.90 -3.95 -6.77
N CYS A 9 2.11 -5.25 -6.75
CA CYS A 9 3.45 -5.82 -6.79
C CYS A 9 3.86 -6.01 -8.24
N HIS A 10 4.89 -5.29 -8.68
CA HIS A 10 5.37 -5.36 -10.05
C HIS A 10 6.34 -6.51 -10.27
N SER A 11 7.23 -6.72 -9.32
CA SER A 11 8.24 -7.78 -9.42
C SER A 11 8.78 -8.13 -8.05
N VAL A 12 9.35 -9.32 -7.93
CA VAL A 12 9.91 -9.83 -6.67
C VAL A 12 11.34 -10.26 -6.94
N SER A 13 12.28 -9.72 -6.17
CA SER A 13 13.69 -10.12 -6.29
C SER A 13 14.08 -11.20 -5.28
N ASP A 14 13.42 -11.22 -4.11
CA ASP A 14 13.70 -12.22 -3.09
C ASP A 14 12.41 -12.62 -2.39
N ARG A 15 11.81 -13.69 -2.87
CA ARG A 15 10.52 -14.16 -2.35
C ARG A 15 10.60 -14.62 -0.89
N ALA A 16 11.72 -15.22 -0.48
CA ALA A 16 11.84 -15.70 0.89
C ALA A 16 11.77 -14.53 1.88
N GLN A 17 12.40 -13.42 1.57
CA GLN A 17 12.34 -12.24 2.42
C GLN A 17 10.95 -11.61 2.41
N LEU A 18 10.30 -11.60 1.25
CA LEU A 18 8.95 -11.08 1.16
C LEU A 18 7.97 -11.96 1.97
N GLU A 19 8.19 -13.26 2.00
CA GLU A 19 7.39 -14.14 2.84
C GLU A 19 7.56 -13.84 4.33
N LYS A 20 8.75 -13.47 4.75
CA LYS A 20 8.97 -13.01 6.12
C LYS A 20 8.18 -11.73 6.41
N TYR A 21 8.10 -10.84 5.44
CA TYR A 21 7.28 -9.64 5.57
C TYR A 21 5.82 -10.02 5.82
N TRP A 22 5.27 -10.89 4.98
CA TRP A 22 3.88 -11.31 5.13
C TRP A 22 3.62 -11.98 6.48
N ALA A 23 4.56 -12.80 6.94
CA ALA A 23 4.44 -13.48 8.23
C ALA A 23 4.51 -12.50 9.40
N SER A 24 5.07 -11.32 9.20
CA SER A 24 5.30 -10.34 10.26
C SER A 24 4.23 -9.25 10.32
N ILE A 25 3.27 -9.26 9.41
CA ILE A 25 2.26 -8.20 9.31
C ILE A 25 1.28 -8.21 10.47
N ALA A 26 0.74 -9.37 10.82
CA ALA A 26 -0.37 -9.47 11.77
C ALA A 26 -0.12 -8.75 13.09
N PRO A 27 1.03 -8.93 13.76
CA PRO A 27 1.26 -8.20 15.01
C PRO A 27 1.27 -6.68 14.85
N THR A 28 1.64 -6.17 13.68
CA THR A 28 1.68 -4.72 13.46
C THR A 28 0.30 -4.11 13.35
N LEU A 29 -0.71 -4.94 13.08
CA LEU A 29 -2.09 -4.49 12.88
C LEU A 29 -2.90 -4.46 14.17
N GLU A 30 -2.35 -4.93 15.28
CA GLU A 30 -3.06 -4.89 16.56
C GLU A 30 -3.41 -3.46 16.93
N GLY A 31 -4.68 -3.23 17.28
CA GLY A 31 -5.16 -1.90 17.60
C GLY A 31 -5.47 -1.02 16.41
N HIS A 32 -5.32 -1.54 15.20
CA HIS A 32 -5.61 -0.80 13.96
C HIS A 32 -6.81 -1.43 13.25
N SER A 33 -7.66 -0.57 12.68
CA SER A 33 -8.92 -1.00 12.07
C SER A 33 -8.78 -1.11 10.55
N VAL A 34 -8.26 -2.22 10.09
CA VAL A 34 -8.12 -2.49 8.66
C VAL A 34 -9.10 -3.56 8.24
N LYS A 35 -9.63 -3.45 7.02
CA LYS A 35 -10.49 -4.46 6.43
C LYS A 35 -9.87 -4.89 5.10
N TYR A 36 -9.49 -6.15 5.01
CA TYR A 36 -8.97 -6.70 3.77
C TYR A 36 -10.10 -6.90 2.77
N LEU A 37 -9.94 -6.37 1.57
CA LEU A 37 -10.92 -6.51 0.50
C LEU A 37 -10.44 -7.53 -0.53
N ALA A 38 -9.17 -7.45 -0.92
CA ALA A 38 -8.55 -8.42 -1.82
C ALA A 38 -7.06 -8.43 -1.51
N ALA A 39 -6.62 -9.46 -0.78
CA ALA A 39 -5.23 -9.50 -0.30
C ALA A 39 -4.52 -10.67 -0.99
N TYR A 40 -3.87 -10.37 -2.10
CA TYR A 40 -3.08 -11.35 -2.88
C TYR A 40 -3.91 -12.54 -3.37
N THR A 41 -5.18 -12.29 -3.63
CA THR A 41 -6.09 -13.29 -4.18
C THR A 41 -5.88 -13.39 -5.69
N PRO A 42 -6.46 -14.43 -6.34
CA PRO A 42 -6.36 -14.54 -7.79
C PRO A 42 -6.88 -13.28 -8.49
N PHE A 43 -6.20 -12.89 -9.56
CA PHE A 43 -6.56 -11.70 -10.29
C PHE A 43 -6.30 -11.94 -11.79
N GLU A 44 -6.91 -11.10 -12.61
CA GLU A 44 -6.77 -11.18 -14.06
C GLU A 44 -6.34 -9.82 -14.59
N ILE A 45 -5.36 -9.81 -15.48
CA ILE A 45 -4.88 -8.57 -16.08
C ILE A 45 -5.73 -8.28 -17.30
N LEU A 46 -6.48 -7.18 -17.26
CA LEU A 46 -7.29 -6.76 -18.38
C LEU A 46 -6.46 -6.00 -19.42
N GLU A 47 -5.55 -5.18 -18.95
CA GLU A 47 -4.73 -4.33 -19.81
C GLU A 47 -3.42 -4.05 -19.09
N GLY A 48 -2.38 -3.80 -19.87
CA GLY A 48 -1.11 -3.35 -19.34
C GLY A 48 -0.11 -4.46 -19.11
N GLU A 49 0.97 -4.09 -18.47
CA GLU A 49 2.09 -5.01 -18.26
C GLU A 49 1.78 -5.99 -17.14
N ARG A 50 2.52 -7.08 -17.15
CA ARG A 50 2.39 -8.10 -16.12
C ARG A 50 2.71 -7.53 -14.74
N VAL A 51 1.89 -7.90 -13.75
CA VAL A 51 2.15 -7.65 -12.34
C VAL A 51 2.07 -8.98 -11.59
N GLU A 52 2.65 -9.02 -10.38
CA GLU A 52 2.76 -10.26 -9.62
C GLU A 52 1.69 -10.42 -8.57
N GLY A 53 1.04 -9.34 -8.18
CA GLY A 53 0.02 -9.43 -7.14
C GLY A 53 -0.66 -8.11 -6.88
N VAL A 54 -1.83 -8.19 -6.26
CA VAL A 54 -2.66 -7.03 -5.93
C VAL A 54 -3.14 -7.15 -4.50
N PHE A 55 -3.13 -6.04 -3.79
CA PHE A 55 -3.62 -5.96 -2.42
C PHE A 55 -4.52 -4.75 -2.31
N VAL A 56 -5.73 -4.94 -1.77
CA VAL A 56 -6.68 -3.86 -1.55
C VAL A 56 -7.23 -3.98 -0.15
N ALA A 57 -7.15 -2.91 0.61
CA ALA A 57 -7.67 -2.85 1.97
C ALA A 57 -8.39 -1.54 2.20
N GLU A 58 -9.31 -1.54 3.16
CA GLU A 58 -10.08 -0.36 3.51
C GLU A 58 -9.72 0.08 4.92
N TRP A 59 -9.55 1.38 5.10
CA TRP A 59 -9.31 2.00 6.40
C TRP A 59 -10.40 3.02 6.67
N PRO A 60 -10.73 3.27 7.95
CA PRO A 60 -11.80 4.23 8.27
C PRO A 60 -11.45 5.67 7.91
N SER A 61 -10.16 6.01 7.88
CA SER A 61 -9.74 7.38 7.57
C SER A 61 -8.29 7.38 7.08
N MET A 62 -7.88 8.49 6.49
CA MET A 62 -6.50 8.70 6.08
C MET A 62 -5.58 8.66 7.30
N GLU A 63 -6.00 9.27 8.40
CA GLU A 63 -5.22 9.28 9.64
C GLU A 63 -5.00 7.86 10.17
N ALA A 64 -6.03 7.02 10.13
CA ALA A 64 -5.93 5.64 10.60
C ALA A 64 -4.94 4.84 9.75
N ALA A 65 -5.01 5.00 8.43
CA ALA A 65 -4.10 4.30 7.53
C ALA A 65 -2.65 4.72 7.77
N LYS A 66 -2.42 6.03 7.89
CA LYS A 66 -1.07 6.56 8.11
C LYS A 66 -0.55 6.22 9.50
N ALA A 67 -1.42 6.17 10.51
CA ALA A 67 -1.02 5.80 11.84
C ALA A 67 -0.39 4.41 11.87
N TRP A 68 -0.96 3.47 11.11
CA TRP A 68 -0.35 2.15 10.98
C TRP A 68 0.91 2.19 10.13
N TYR A 69 0.86 2.85 8.98
CA TYR A 69 2.00 2.88 8.06
C TYR A 69 3.23 3.48 8.72
N ASP A 70 3.04 4.47 9.57
CA ASP A 70 4.13 5.17 10.26
C ASP A 70 4.42 4.60 11.65
N SER A 71 3.71 3.55 12.05
CA SER A 71 3.92 2.96 13.38
C SER A 71 5.30 2.32 13.48
N PRO A 72 5.89 2.32 14.68
CA PRO A 72 7.20 1.68 14.86
C PRO A 72 7.20 0.21 14.46
N GLY A 73 6.10 -0.50 14.74
CA GLY A 73 6.00 -1.91 14.39
C GLY A 73 6.07 -2.16 12.89
N TYR A 74 5.31 -1.38 12.12
CA TYR A 74 5.35 -1.55 10.66
C TYR A 74 6.66 -1.07 10.07
N LYS A 75 7.17 0.06 10.55
CA LYS A 75 8.46 0.56 10.06
C LYS A 75 9.59 -0.45 10.24
N ALA A 76 9.53 -1.24 11.31
CA ALA A 76 10.56 -2.22 11.59
C ALA A 76 10.62 -3.34 10.54
N ILE A 77 9.50 -3.64 9.89
CA ILE A 77 9.43 -4.74 8.93
C ILE A 77 9.27 -4.28 7.47
N ARG A 78 8.97 -3.01 7.26
CA ARG A 78 8.66 -2.50 5.92
C ARG A 78 9.78 -2.72 4.91
N HIS A 79 11.03 -2.69 5.37
CA HIS A 79 12.17 -2.92 4.49
C HIS A 79 12.17 -4.31 3.86
N LEU A 80 11.58 -5.30 4.53
CA LEU A 80 11.51 -6.66 3.98
C LEU A 80 10.73 -6.67 2.65
N ARG A 81 9.72 -5.81 2.54
CA ARG A 81 8.97 -5.67 1.30
C ARG A 81 9.70 -4.74 0.33
N MET A 82 10.14 -3.58 0.79
CA MET A 82 10.68 -2.54 -0.09
C MET A 82 12.01 -2.92 -0.71
N ASP A 83 12.82 -3.69 0.01
CA ASP A 83 14.15 -4.09 -0.47
C ASP A 83 14.10 -5.33 -1.35
N ASN A 84 12.99 -6.06 -1.35
CA ASN A 84 12.93 -7.37 -1.99
C ASN A 84 11.82 -7.50 -3.03
N ALA A 85 11.11 -6.42 -3.30
CA ALA A 85 10.05 -6.39 -4.30
C ALA A 85 9.80 -4.96 -4.75
N LYS A 86 9.32 -4.81 -5.97
CA LYS A 86 8.97 -3.51 -6.51
C LYS A 86 7.46 -3.35 -6.44
N TYR A 87 7.02 -2.38 -5.67
CA TYR A 87 5.60 -2.11 -5.43
C TYR A 87 5.24 -0.68 -5.79
N THR A 88 3.98 -0.49 -6.15
CA THR A 88 3.34 0.83 -6.11
C THR A 88 2.26 0.74 -5.05
N GLY A 89 2.27 1.66 -4.09
CA GLY A 89 1.27 1.71 -3.04
C GLY A 89 0.65 3.08 -2.97
N VAL A 90 -0.69 3.13 -2.90
CA VAL A 90 -1.41 4.39 -2.84
C VAL A 90 -2.54 4.31 -1.82
N LEU A 91 -2.92 5.47 -1.29
CA LEU A 91 -4.13 5.62 -0.49
C LEU A 91 -5.07 6.52 -1.28
N ALA A 92 -6.29 6.08 -1.49
CA ALA A 92 -7.28 6.83 -2.26
C ALA A 92 -8.56 7.00 -1.47
N GLU A 93 -9.12 8.21 -1.52
CA GLU A 93 -10.41 8.45 -0.87
C GLU A 93 -11.52 7.72 -1.62
N ALA A 94 -12.51 7.25 -0.87
CA ALA A 94 -13.69 6.66 -1.47
C ALA A 94 -14.47 7.71 -2.26
N GLY A 95 -15.18 7.27 -3.29
CA GLY A 95 -16.06 8.13 -4.04
C GLY A 95 -15.66 8.26 -5.50
N LEU A 96 -16.26 9.23 -6.15
CA LEU A 96 -16.02 9.50 -7.57
C LEU A 96 -15.86 11.00 -7.74
N ALA A 97 -14.68 11.42 -8.17
CA ALA A 97 -14.42 12.83 -8.43
C ALA A 97 -15.16 13.28 -9.70
N PRO A 98 -15.64 14.54 -9.73
CA PRO A 98 -16.23 15.07 -10.95
C PRO A 98 -15.18 15.11 -12.06
N PRO A 99 -15.61 14.95 -13.34
CA PRO A 99 -14.65 14.82 -14.44
C PRO A 99 -13.62 15.94 -14.53
N GLU A 100 -14.02 17.17 -14.21
CA GLU A 100 -13.12 18.32 -14.30
C GLU A 100 -12.00 18.31 -13.26
N GLU A 101 -12.13 17.48 -12.22
CA GLU A 101 -11.10 17.37 -11.18
C GLU A 101 -10.21 16.14 -11.32
N ARG A 102 -10.51 15.27 -12.30
CA ARG A 102 -9.76 14.01 -12.44
C ARG A 102 -8.40 14.27 -13.07
N LEU A 103 -7.37 13.65 -12.49
CA LEU A 103 -5.99 13.71 -12.99
C LEU A 103 -5.44 15.13 -13.05
N ARG A 104 -5.85 16.00 -12.13
CA ARG A 104 -5.42 17.39 -12.09
C ARG A 104 -4.55 17.68 -10.89
N ASN A 105 -3.36 17.09 -10.87
CA ASN A 105 -2.35 17.39 -9.85
C ASN A 105 -2.84 17.23 -8.42
N ARG A 106 -3.61 16.18 -8.16
CA ARG A 106 -4.10 15.89 -6.82
C ARG A 106 -3.28 14.82 -6.14
N ILE A 107 -2.03 14.69 -6.57
CA ILE A 107 -1.10 13.70 -6.06
C ILE A 107 -0.29 14.31 -4.93
N ARG A 108 -0.24 13.62 -3.81
CA ARG A 108 0.64 13.98 -2.70
C ARG A 108 1.51 12.77 -2.39
N ARG A 109 2.77 13.02 -2.09
CA ARG A 109 3.66 11.96 -1.65
C ARG A 109 3.71 11.96 -0.14
N HIS A 110 3.53 10.77 0.41
CA HIS A 110 3.65 10.60 1.85
C HIS A 110 5.12 10.64 2.23
N THR A 111 5.43 11.36 3.32
CA THR A 111 6.75 11.32 3.90
C THR A 111 6.61 11.22 5.40
N ASP A 112 7.34 10.28 5.98
CA ASP A 112 7.32 10.02 7.41
C ASP A 112 8.69 10.26 8.04
N GLY A 113 9.61 10.86 7.27
CA GLY A 113 10.95 11.13 7.73
C GLY A 113 11.90 9.96 7.68
N THR A 114 11.44 8.81 7.20
CA THR A 114 12.30 7.62 7.13
C THR A 114 12.89 7.39 5.74
N ARG A 115 12.34 8.03 4.73
CA ARG A 115 12.82 7.95 3.37
C ARG A 115 12.88 9.33 2.80
N ASP A 116 13.98 9.63 2.16
CA ASP A 116 14.15 10.89 1.48
C ASP A 116 14.04 10.61 -0.01
N THR A 117 12.83 10.77 -0.54
CA THR A 117 12.59 10.57 -1.96
C THR A 117 12.41 11.91 -2.62
N PRO A 118 13.20 12.22 -3.64
CA PRO A 118 13.04 13.50 -4.34
C PRO A 118 11.69 13.50 -5.08
N ASP A 119 11.10 14.67 -5.17
CA ASP A 119 9.91 14.86 -5.97
C ASP A 119 10.29 14.84 -7.45
N GLU A 120 9.45 14.19 -8.24
CA GLU A 120 9.68 14.09 -9.67
C GLU A 120 9.03 15.22 -10.44
#